data_5efc2ff13a1ab2cb77d2ac9d06aca3b7
#
_entry.id   5efc2ff13a1ab2cb77d2ac9d06aca3b7
#
_cell.length_a   1.000
_cell.length_b   1.000
_cell.length_c   1.000
_cell.angle_alpha   90.00
_cell.angle_beta   90.00
_cell.angle_gamma   90.00
#
_symmetry.space_group_name_H-M   'P 1'
#
loop_
_entity.id
_entity.type
_entity.pdbx_description
1 polymer ?
#
loop_
_entity_poly.entity_id
_entity_poly.type
_entity_poly.pdbx_seq_one_letter_code
_entity_poly.pdbx_strand_id
1 'polypeptide(L)'
;RINTFLHVNDRSISKRNGILICVNGTGILYSWLKRLFNQTPGSVSYEQMNAHAQQISAGADGLQVYPFGNGSERLLEGRHVQASIEQLDFNRHHAGHLIRAGMEGIIFSLNLGFDLLGTYGVPLQSIRAGHSNMFLSPTFRSIFATVTNTEVRIFDTDGADGAARGAALGAEFYDDASQAFESLKLIDTVEPDRALTNQYFDLYSGWKEVLDTAIHELDRNHTNLL
;
A
#
# COMPACT_ATOMS: atom_id res chain seq x y z
N ARG A 1 -6.34 7.65 -13.81
CA ARG A 1 -5.48 6.87 -12.91
C ARG A 1 -4.64 7.75 -11.99
N ILE A 2 -4.09 8.86 -12.50
CA ILE A 2 -3.16 9.74 -11.79
C ILE A 2 -3.72 11.15 -11.74
N ASN A 3 -3.61 11.80 -10.58
CA ASN A 3 -3.85 13.23 -10.44
C ASN A 3 -2.52 13.96 -10.26
N THR A 4 -2.36 15.07 -10.96
CA THR A 4 -1.22 15.97 -10.77
C THR A 4 -1.72 17.29 -10.21
N PHE A 5 -0.92 17.91 -9.33
CA PHE A 5 -1.21 19.20 -8.71
C PHE A 5 0.09 19.93 -8.40
N LEU A 6 0.01 21.25 -8.21
CA LEU A 6 1.14 22.00 -7.71
C LEU A 6 1.45 21.55 -6.27
N HIS A 7 2.69 21.15 -6.04
CA HIS A 7 3.12 20.76 -4.72
C HIS A 7 3.18 22.00 -3.79
N VAL A 8 2.84 21.86 -2.52
CA VAL A 8 2.89 22.96 -1.53
C VAL A 8 4.27 23.65 -1.43
N ASN A 9 5.32 22.95 -1.83
CA ASN A 9 6.69 23.46 -1.89
C ASN A 9 7.11 23.90 -3.31
N ASP A 10 6.16 24.11 -4.24
CA ASP A 10 6.46 24.68 -5.56
C ASP A 10 6.89 26.15 -5.40
N ARG A 11 8.02 26.50 -5.99
CA ARG A 11 8.57 27.86 -6.00
C ARG A 11 8.98 28.24 -7.41
N SER A 12 9.01 29.55 -7.69
CA SER A 12 9.42 30.06 -9.02
C SER A 12 10.78 29.54 -9.48
N ILE A 13 11.71 29.34 -8.54
CA ILE A 13 13.08 28.87 -8.78
C ILE A 13 13.22 27.33 -8.71
N SER A 14 12.22 26.62 -8.14
CA SER A 14 12.23 25.16 -7.99
C SER A 14 10.83 24.62 -8.18
N LYS A 15 10.50 24.34 -9.45
CA LYS A 15 9.20 23.80 -9.81
C LYS A 15 9.01 22.38 -9.28
N ARG A 16 7.88 22.13 -8.61
CA ARG A 16 7.51 20.82 -8.07
C ARG A 16 6.05 20.52 -8.35
N ASN A 17 5.81 19.35 -8.92
CA ASN A 17 4.47 18.81 -9.06
C ASN A 17 4.28 17.67 -8.08
N GLY A 18 3.12 17.62 -7.43
CA GLY A 18 2.64 16.45 -6.72
C GLY A 18 1.95 15.50 -7.69
N ILE A 19 2.20 14.21 -7.53
CA ILE A 19 1.47 13.15 -8.23
C ILE A 19 0.77 12.31 -7.16
N LEU A 20 -0.56 12.21 -7.26
CA LEU A 20 -1.35 11.45 -6.31
C LEU A 20 -1.83 10.16 -6.97
N ILE A 21 -1.45 9.04 -6.37
CA ILE A 21 -2.04 7.72 -6.58
C ILE A 21 -2.78 7.34 -5.31
N CYS A 22 -4.01 6.87 -5.45
CA CYS A 22 -4.85 6.47 -4.34
C CYS A 22 -5.29 5.02 -4.53
N VAL A 23 -5.14 4.22 -3.48
CA VAL A 23 -5.67 2.86 -3.36
C VAL A 23 -6.62 2.84 -2.17
N ASN A 24 -7.92 2.60 -2.42
CA ASN A 24 -8.97 2.76 -1.42
C ASN A 24 -9.06 1.57 -0.44
N GLY A 25 -8.63 0.39 -0.87
CA GLY A 25 -8.83 -0.87 -0.15
C GLY A 25 -7.79 -1.22 0.91
N THR A 26 -6.84 -0.35 1.22
CA THR A 26 -5.67 -0.68 2.04
C THR A 26 -5.99 -0.90 3.52
N GLY A 27 -5.89 0.12 4.35
CA GLY A 27 -6.14 0.01 5.80
C GLY A 27 -7.55 -0.46 6.16
N ILE A 28 -8.55 -0.23 5.29
CA ILE A 28 -9.92 -0.69 5.51
C ILE A 28 -10.03 -2.22 5.42
N LEU A 29 -9.30 -2.88 4.52
CA LEU A 29 -9.20 -4.33 4.48
C LEU A 29 -8.63 -4.86 5.80
N TYR A 30 -7.53 -4.28 6.27
CA TYR A 30 -6.87 -4.75 7.49
C TYR A 30 -7.75 -4.56 8.73
N SER A 31 -8.47 -3.45 8.82
CA SER A 31 -9.45 -3.22 9.88
C SER A 31 -10.68 -4.12 9.74
N TRP A 32 -11.08 -4.49 8.53
CA TRP A 32 -12.16 -5.46 8.30
C TRP A 32 -11.76 -6.86 8.79
N LEU A 33 -10.55 -7.32 8.48
CA LEU A 33 -10.01 -8.58 8.99
C LEU A 33 -10.01 -8.59 10.53
N LYS A 34 -9.57 -7.50 11.17
CA LYS A 34 -9.62 -7.38 12.63
C LYS A 34 -11.04 -7.52 13.17
N ARG A 35 -12.03 -6.86 12.55
CA ARG A 35 -13.42 -6.98 12.97
C ARG A 35 -13.96 -8.41 12.80
N LEU A 36 -13.59 -9.08 11.71
CA LEU A 36 -13.98 -10.46 11.43
C LEU A 36 -13.47 -11.41 12.53
N PHE A 37 -12.21 -11.30 12.92
CA PHE A 37 -11.61 -12.13 13.98
C PHE A 37 -12.11 -11.78 15.37
N ASN A 38 -12.64 -10.58 15.59
CA ASN A 38 -13.17 -10.12 16.86
C ASN A 38 -14.68 -10.40 17.06
N GLN A 39 -15.32 -11.16 16.16
CA GLN A 39 -16.71 -11.60 16.34
C GLN A 39 -16.86 -12.73 17.38
N THR A 40 -15.76 -13.36 17.78
CA THR A 40 -15.71 -14.38 18.84
C THR A 40 -15.11 -13.81 20.12
N PRO A 41 -15.41 -14.38 21.32
CA PRO A 41 -14.78 -13.96 22.56
C PRO A 41 -13.25 -14.09 22.50
N GLY A 42 -12.53 -12.97 22.72
CA GLY A 42 -11.07 -12.90 22.64
C GLY A 42 -10.65 -11.89 21.58
N SER A 43 -10.56 -10.60 21.97
CA SER A 43 -10.19 -9.54 21.01
C SER A 43 -8.76 -9.72 20.50
N VAL A 44 -8.59 -9.81 19.18
CA VAL A 44 -7.28 -9.85 18.52
C VAL A 44 -6.79 -8.43 18.31
N SER A 45 -5.60 -8.11 18.81
CA SER A 45 -4.94 -6.82 18.55
C SER A 45 -4.24 -6.80 17.19
N TYR A 46 -3.89 -5.62 16.68
CA TYR A 46 -3.10 -5.51 15.46
C TYR A 46 -1.71 -6.15 15.62
N GLU A 47 -1.10 -6.05 16.80
CA GLU A 47 0.19 -6.68 17.11
C GLU A 47 0.10 -8.21 17.00
N GLN A 48 -0.98 -8.81 17.51
CA GLN A 48 -1.22 -10.25 17.38
C GLN A 48 -1.47 -10.65 15.93
N MET A 49 -2.24 -9.85 15.16
CA MET A 49 -2.41 -10.08 13.73
C MET A 49 -1.05 -10.04 13.00
N ASN A 50 -0.23 -9.04 13.28
CA ASN A 50 1.11 -8.94 12.70
C ASN A 50 2.00 -10.12 13.05
N ALA A 51 1.95 -10.59 14.31
CA ALA A 51 2.70 -11.78 14.76
C ALA A 51 2.24 -13.05 14.04
N HIS A 52 0.95 -13.23 13.83
CA HIS A 52 0.42 -14.35 13.04
C HIS A 52 0.88 -14.29 11.57
N ALA A 53 0.81 -13.13 10.95
CA ALA A 53 1.27 -12.95 9.57
C ALA A 53 2.77 -13.20 9.41
N GLN A 54 3.58 -12.84 10.40
CA GLN A 54 5.04 -13.02 10.38
C GLN A 54 5.45 -14.50 10.36
N GLN A 55 4.64 -15.40 10.91
CA GLN A 55 4.91 -16.84 10.93
C GLN A 55 4.61 -17.52 9.58
N ILE A 56 3.95 -16.82 8.66
CA ILE A 56 3.55 -17.36 7.36
C ILE A 56 4.60 -16.97 6.33
N SER A 57 4.96 -17.91 5.48
CA SER A 57 5.91 -17.74 4.38
C SER A 57 5.43 -16.69 3.37
N ALA A 58 6.35 -16.14 2.59
CA ALA A 58 6.02 -15.27 1.46
C ALA A 58 5.07 -15.97 0.48
N GLY A 59 4.02 -15.26 0.05
CA GLY A 59 2.97 -15.78 -0.82
C GLY A 59 1.85 -16.53 -0.09
N ALA A 60 1.85 -16.58 1.25
CA ALA A 60 0.77 -17.14 2.07
C ALA A 60 0.29 -18.52 1.59
N ASP A 61 1.23 -19.39 1.21
CA ASP A 61 1.01 -20.73 0.65
C ASP A 61 0.04 -20.74 -0.56
N GLY A 62 0.09 -19.68 -1.37
CA GLY A 62 -0.71 -19.51 -2.58
C GLY A 62 -2.00 -18.73 -2.40
N LEU A 63 -2.41 -18.43 -1.15
CA LEU A 63 -3.60 -17.63 -0.89
C LEU A 63 -3.38 -16.19 -1.36
N GLN A 64 -4.30 -15.65 -2.17
CA GLN A 64 -4.22 -14.29 -2.68
C GLN A 64 -5.43 -13.47 -2.22
N VAL A 65 -5.20 -12.19 -1.90
CA VAL A 65 -6.25 -11.23 -1.56
C VAL A 65 -6.18 -10.02 -2.47
N TYR A 66 -7.33 -9.62 -3.01
CA TYR A 66 -7.49 -8.43 -3.86
C TYR A 66 -8.27 -7.38 -3.08
N PRO A 67 -7.64 -6.25 -2.67
CA PRO A 67 -8.19 -5.33 -1.67
C PRO A 67 -9.15 -4.28 -2.24
N PHE A 68 -9.86 -4.55 -3.33
CA PHE A 68 -10.67 -3.56 -4.06
C PHE A 68 -12.13 -3.50 -3.59
N GLY A 69 -12.37 -3.78 -2.32
CA GLY A 69 -13.72 -3.84 -1.73
C GLY A 69 -14.26 -2.52 -1.16
N ASN A 70 -13.66 -1.39 -1.49
CA ASN A 70 -14.07 -0.07 -0.99
C ASN A 70 -14.56 0.86 -2.11
N GLY A 71 -15.39 0.34 -2.99
CA GLY A 71 -15.97 1.10 -4.11
C GLY A 71 -15.09 1.14 -5.35
N SER A 72 -15.32 2.16 -6.18
CA SER A 72 -14.56 2.35 -7.42
C SER A 72 -13.09 2.67 -7.14
N GLU A 73 -12.20 2.07 -7.92
CA GLU A 73 -10.76 2.25 -7.74
C GLU A 73 -10.18 3.14 -8.85
N ARG A 74 -9.69 4.31 -8.47
CA ARG A 74 -9.09 5.25 -9.43
C ARG A 74 -7.88 4.65 -10.14
N LEU A 75 -7.05 3.90 -9.41
CA LEU A 75 -5.92 3.17 -9.97
C LEU A 75 -6.34 2.24 -11.12
N LEU A 76 -7.57 1.69 -11.04
CA LEU A 76 -8.18 0.82 -12.02
C LEU A 76 -9.17 1.58 -12.94
N GLU A 77 -8.93 2.88 -13.20
CA GLU A 77 -9.74 3.74 -14.09
C GLU A 77 -11.20 3.91 -13.64
N GLY A 78 -11.41 3.89 -12.32
CA GLY A 78 -12.75 4.01 -11.74
C GLY A 78 -13.57 2.73 -11.77
N ARG A 79 -13.00 1.60 -12.16
CA ARG A 79 -13.68 0.31 -12.14
C ARG A 79 -14.00 -0.14 -10.72
N HIS A 80 -15.11 -0.85 -10.55
CA HIS A 80 -15.54 -1.44 -9.31
C HIS A 80 -15.31 -2.97 -9.38
N VAL A 81 -14.07 -3.39 -9.14
CA VAL A 81 -13.64 -4.80 -9.29
C VAL A 81 -14.13 -5.67 -8.14
N GLN A 82 -14.42 -5.09 -6.97
CA GLN A 82 -14.70 -5.77 -5.70
C GLN A 82 -13.47 -6.44 -5.07
N ALA A 83 -13.56 -6.77 -3.79
CA ALA A 83 -12.55 -7.57 -3.12
C ALA A 83 -12.79 -9.05 -3.37
N SER A 84 -11.71 -9.81 -3.52
CA SER A 84 -11.79 -11.27 -3.59
C SER A 84 -10.66 -11.94 -2.81
N ILE A 85 -10.89 -13.21 -2.49
CA ILE A 85 -9.92 -14.11 -1.89
C ILE A 85 -9.82 -15.30 -2.83
N GLU A 86 -8.65 -15.47 -3.43
CA GLU A 86 -8.42 -16.49 -4.46
C GLU A 86 -7.57 -17.64 -3.91
N GLN A 87 -7.79 -18.82 -4.44
CA GLN A 87 -7.03 -20.04 -4.13
C GLN A 87 -7.12 -20.47 -2.66
N LEU A 88 -8.24 -20.17 -1.99
CA LEU A 88 -8.47 -20.59 -0.62
C LEU A 88 -8.64 -22.12 -0.52
N ASP A 89 -7.79 -22.76 0.30
CA ASP A 89 -7.85 -24.19 0.64
C ASP A 89 -8.13 -24.34 2.12
N PHE A 90 -9.27 -24.95 2.48
CA PHE A 90 -9.72 -25.10 3.87
C PHE A 90 -8.85 -26.04 4.70
N ASN A 91 -8.07 -26.92 4.05
CA ASN A 91 -7.18 -27.85 4.76
C ASN A 91 -5.80 -27.26 5.04
N ARG A 92 -5.44 -26.16 4.35
CA ARG A 92 -4.13 -25.52 4.41
C ARG A 92 -4.18 -24.17 5.10
N HIS A 93 -5.13 -23.34 4.73
CA HIS A 93 -5.14 -21.94 5.10
C HIS A 93 -5.90 -21.71 6.42
N HIS A 94 -5.35 -20.86 7.26
CA HIS A 94 -5.94 -20.41 8.52
C HIS A 94 -5.83 -18.86 8.64
N ALA A 95 -6.26 -18.29 9.76
CA ALA A 95 -6.27 -16.84 9.97
C ALA A 95 -4.93 -16.14 9.68
N GLY A 96 -3.80 -16.76 10.04
CA GLY A 96 -2.46 -16.21 9.75
C GLY A 96 -2.21 -16.04 8.26
N HIS A 97 -2.60 -17.02 7.44
CA HIS A 97 -2.49 -16.96 5.98
C HIS A 97 -3.36 -15.82 5.40
N LEU A 98 -4.60 -15.69 5.90
CA LEU A 98 -5.49 -14.63 5.43
C LEU A 98 -4.97 -13.23 5.78
N ILE A 99 -4.38 -13.06 6.97
CA ILE A 99 -3.75 -11.80 7.37
C ILE A 99 -2.53 -11.52 6.49
N ARG A 100 -1.68 -12.52 6.25
CA ARG A 100 -0.50 -12.40 5.40
C ARG A 100 -0.87 -12.06 3.97
N ALA A 101 -1.76 -12.81 3.36
CA ALA A 101 -2.27 -12.56 2.01
C ALA A 101 -2.92 -11.18 1.89
N GLY A 102 -3.64 -10.73 2.94
CA GLY A 102 -4.19 -9.38 3.02
C GLY A 102 -3.12 -8.29 3.02
N MET A 103 -2.03 -8.46 3.78
CA MET A 103 -0.88 -7.54 3.75
C MET A 103 -0.23 -7.51 2.36
N GLU A 104 0.02 -8.68 1.78
CA GLU A 104 0.64 -8.80 0.46
C GLU A 104 -0.24 -8.19 -0.64
N GLY A 105 -1.54 -8.43 -0.63
CA GLY A 105 -2.48 -7.83 -1.58
C GLY A 105 -2.54 -6.30 -1.49
N ILE A 106 -2.49 -5.73 -0.27
CA ILE A 106 -2.36 -4.29 -0.07
C ILE A 106 -1.05 -3.77 -0.69
N ILE A 107 0.06 -4.44 -0.43
CA ILE A 107 1.38 -4.06 -0.92
C ILE A 107 1.43 -4.16 -2.45
N PHE A 108 0.90 -5.23 -3.03
CA PHE A 108 0.83 -5.41 -4.48
C PHE A 108 -0.02 -4.34 -5.16
N SER A 109 -1.13 -3.94 -4.54
CA SER A 109 -1.95 -2.84 -5.06
C SER A 109 -1.23 -1.49 -5.01
N LEU A 110 -0.41 -1.23 -3.98
CA LEU A 110 0.44 -0.03 -3.92
C LEU A 110 1.56 -0.10 -4.96
N ASN A 111 2.18 -1.27 -5.14
CA ASN A 111 3.23 -1.48 -6.13
C ASN A 111 2.71 -1.30 -7.58
N LEU A 112 1.47 -1.70 -7.85
CA LEU A 112 0.79 -1.42 -9.12
C LEU A 112 0.72 0.09 -9.42
N GLY A 113 0.55 0.90 -8.37
CA GLY A 113 0.65 2.35 -8.48
C GLY A 113 2.04 2.83 -8.88
N PHE A 114 3.10 2.23 -8.35
CA PHE A 114 4.49 2.56 -8.72
C PHE A 114 4.81 2.09 -10.14
N ASP A 115 4.36 0.91 -10.56
CA ASP A 115 4.47 0.46 -11.96
C ASP A 115 3.84 1.50 -12.90
N LEU A 116 2.65 2.00 -12.55
CA LEU A 116 1.97 3.03 -13.32
C LEU A 116 2.80 4.32 -13.41
N LEU A 117 3.41 4.78 -12.33
CA LEU A 117 4.33 5.94 -12.35
C LEU A 117 5.51 5.69 -13.30
N GLY A 118 6.06 4.49 -13.29
CA GLY A 118 7.14 4.08 -14.19
C GLY A 118 6.75 4.23 -15.67
N THR A 119 5.51 3.90 -16.05
CA THR A 119 5.03 4.08 -17.43
C THR A 119 4.97 5.54 -17.87
N TYR A 120 4.89 6.47 -16.93
CA TYR A 120 4.95 7.93 -17.18
C TYR A 120 6.36 8.51 -17.03
N GLY A 121 7.39 7.65 -16.92
CA GLY A 121 8.78 8.09 -16.82
C GLY A 121 9.15 8.65 -15.43
N VAL A 122 8.37 8.34 -14.40
CA VAL A 122 8.64 8.73 -13.00
C VAL A 122 9.22 7.52 -12.25
N PRO A 123 10.56 7.42 -12.15
CA PRO A 123 11.18 6.27 -11.48
C PRO A 123 11.00 6.36 -9.96
N LEU A 124 10.78 5.24 -9.32
CA LEU A 124 10.82 5.13 -7.86
C LEU A 124 12.28 5.18 -7.39
N GLN A 125 12.69 6.28 -6.75
CA GLN A 125 14.06 6.47 -6.29
C GLN A 125 14.23 6.23 -4.80
N SER A 126 13.25 6.62 -3.99
CA SER A 126 13.23 6.44 -2.54
C SER A 126 11.80 6.47 -2.03
N ILE A 127 11.55 5.75 -0.95
CA ILE A 127 10.26 5.75 -0.27
C ILE A 127 10.43 6.36 1.11
N ARG A 128 9.56 7.33 1.43
CA ARG A 128 9.44 7.90 2.77
C ARG A 128 8.03 7.67 3.27
N ALA A 129 7.90 7.11 4.46
CA ALA A 129 6.62 6.83 5.07
C ALA A 129 6.56 7.40 6.49
N GLY A 130 5.38 7.84 6.89
CA GLY A 130 5.11 8.17 8.28
C GLY A 130 4.92 6.91 9.12
N HIS A 131 5.27 6.96 10.40
CA HIS A 131 5.03 5.90 11.37
C HIS A 131 3.55 5.84 11.76
N SER A 132 2.71 5.43 10.81
CA SER A 132 1.26 5.39 10.95
C SER A 132 0.64 4.27 10.11
N ASN A 133 -0.61 3.93 10.40
CA ASN A 133 -1.38 2.91 9.66
C ASN A 133 -0.62 1.58 9.49
N MET A 134 -0.56 1.04 8.27
CA MET A 134 0.12 -0.20 7.97
C MET A 134 1.63 -0.17 8.24
N PHE A 135 2.25 1.02 8.14
CA PHE A 135 3.67 1.20 8.45
C PHE A 135 4.01 1.13 9.95
N LEU A 136 3.03 0.94 10.83
CA LEU A 136 3.28 0.54 12.22
C LEU A 136 3.79 -0.91 12.33
N SER A 137 3.45 -1.77 11.35
CA SER A 137 3.88 -3.17 11.33
C SER A 137 5.28 -3.34 10.74
N PRO A 138 6.26 -3.86 11.49
CA PRO A 138 7.58 -4.21 10.94
C PRO A 138 7.50 -5.22 9.81
N THR A 139 6.60 -6.21 9.92
CA THR A 139 6.35 -7.22 8.89
C THR A 139 5.89 -6.57 7.59
N PHE A 140 4.92 -5.63 7.65
CA PHE A 140 4.47 -4.90 6.49
C PHE A 140 5.58 -4.09 5.83
N ARG A 141 6.41 -3.37 6.63
CA ARG A 141 7.55 -2.58 6.13
C ARG A 141 8.55 -3.46 5.37
N SER A 142 8.91 -4.62 5.93
CA SER A 142 9.86 -5.55 5.33
C SER A 142 9.34 -6.10 4.00
N ILE A 143 8.07 -6.55 3.95
CA ILE A 143 7.44 -7.01 2.71
C ILE A 143 7.39 -5.89 1.68
N PHE A 144 6.99 -4.68 2.11
CA PHE A 144 6.85 -3.53 1.23
C PHE A 144 8.18 -3.11 0.60
N ALA A 145 9.25 -3.01 1.39
CA ALA A 145 10.60 -2.73 0.89
C ALA A 145 11.05 -3.79 -0.13
N THR A 146 10.78 -5.07 0.16
CA THR A 146 11.19 -6.21 -0.69
C THR A 146 10.42 -6.23 -2.01
N VAL A 147 9.10 -6.04 -1.99
CA VAL A 147 8.25 -6.00 -3.20
C VAL A 147 8.61 -4.83 -4.09
N THR A 148 8.80 -3.64 -3.51
CA THR A 148 9.18 -2.43 -4.27
C THR A 148 10.66 -2.41 -4.64
N ASN A 149 11.45 -3.34 -4.11
CA ASN A 149 12.91 -3.40 -4.23
C ASN A 149 13.58 -2.05 -3.93
N THR A 150 13.07 -1.33 -2.94
CA THR A 150 13.47 0.06 -2.63
C THR A 150 13.57 0.23 -1.11
N GLU A 151 14.63 0.92 -0.65
CA GLU A 151 14.77 1.34 0.75
C GLU A 151 13.54 2.17 1.19
N VAL A 152 13.01 1.84 2.36
CA VAL A 152 11.88 2.56 2.98
C VAL A 152 12.34 3.24 4.26
N ARG A 153 12.28 4.56 4.29
CA ARG A 153 12.60 5.39 5.45
C ARG A 153 11.33 5.75 6.20
N ILE A 154 11.29 5.38 7.49
CA ILE A 154 10.15 5.62 8.37
C ILE A 154 10.44 6.83 9.26
N PHE A 155 9.55 7.81 9.21
CA PHE A 155 9.68 9.04 9.97
C PHE A 155 8.62 9.14 11.08
N ASP A 156 8.97 9.82 12.19
CA ASP A 156 8.06 10.15 13.30
C ASP A 156 7.08 11.26 12.89
N THR A 157 6.13 10.89 12.04
CA THR A 157 5.12 11.80 11.49
C THR A 157 3.93 11.00 10.96
N ASP A 158 2.83 11.69 10.73
CA ASP A 158 1.68 11.19 10.01
C ASP A 158 1.17 12.20 8.96
N GLY A 159 0.04 11.90 8.32
CA GLY A 159 -0.54 12.79 7.31
C GLY A 159 -1.03 14.12 7.89
N ALA A 160 -1.50 14.15 9.12
CA ALA A 160 -2.00 15.36 9.77
C ALA A 160 -0.84 16.31 10.13
N ASP A 161 0.25 15.79 10.68
CA ASP A 161 1.47 16.56 10.94
C ASP A 161 2.06 17.12 9.63
N GLY A 162 2.12 16.31 8.57
CA GLY A 162 2.58 16.77 7.27
C GLY A 162 1.73 17.91 6.69
N ALA A 163 0.41 17.80 6.82
CA ALA A 163 -0.52 18.86 6.38
C ALA A 163 -0.36 20.13 7.20
N ALA A 164 -0.20 20.02 8.53
CA ALA A 164 0.03 21.16 9.41
C ALA A 164 1.34 21.91 9.06
N ARG A 165 2.43 21.17 8.78
CA ARG A 165 3.70 21.76 8.32
C ARG A 165 3.55 22.46 6.97
N GLY A 166 2.80 21.86 6.03
CA GLY A 166 2.49 22.49 4.75
C GLY A 166 1.70 23.79 4.89
N ALA A 167 0.70 23.81 5.77
CA ALA A 167 -0.08 25.00 6.07
C ALA A 167 0.79 26.10 6.73
N ALA A 168 1.64 25.74 7.68
CA ALA A 168 2.55 26.65 8.36
C ALA A 168 3.58 27.29 7.39
N LEU A 169 4.08 26.52 6.41
CA LEU A 169 4.90 27.05 5.32
C LEU A 169 4.13 28.06 4.46
N GLY A 170 2.87 27.76 4.12
CA GLY A 170 2.02 28.66 3.35
C GLY A 170 1.64 29.95 4.10
N ALA A 171 1.58 29.88 5.43
CA ALA A 171 1.34 31.02 6.33
C ALA A 171 2.62 31.79 6.71
N GLU A 172 3.77 31.44 6.09
CA GLU A 172 5.07 32.07 6.36
C GLU A 172 5.52 31.97 7.84
N PHE A 173 5.01 30.94 8.56
CA PHE A 173 5.45 30.62 9.92
C PHE A 173 6.88 30.03 9.93
N TYR A 174 7.25 29.34 8.86
CA TYR A 174 8.61 28.88 8.59
C TYR A 174 9.17 29.61 7.39
N ASP A 175 10.43 29.98 7.46
CA ASP A 175 11.12 30.69 6.37
C ASP A 175 11.26 29.79 5.12
N ASP A 176 11.46 28.49 5.34
CA ASP A 176 11.58 27.51 4.25
C ASP A 176 11.21 26.08 4.68
N ALA A 177 11.25 25.16 3.72
CA ALA A 177 10.94 23.75 3.96
C ALA A 177 12.00 23.08 4.89
N SER A 178 13.26 23.53 4.88
CA SER A 178 14.29 22.96 5.75
C SER A 178 13.93 23.18 7.21
N GLN A 179 13.55 24.41 7.57
CA GLN A 179 13.10 24.77 8.91
C GLN A 179 11.82 24.00 9.31
N ALA A 180 10.85 23.90 8.39
CA ALA A 180 9.59 23.18 8.66
C ALA A 180 9.80 21.68 8.96
N PHE A 181 10.83 21.06 8.40
CA PHE A 181 11.12 19.63 8.56
C PHE A 181 12.35 19.33 9.43
N GLU A 182 12.98 20.33 10.06
CA GLU A 182 14.16 20.17 10.91
C GLU A 182 13.91 19.21 12.09
N SER A 183 12.71 19.26 12.67
CA SER A 183 12.31 18.39 13.78
C SER A 183 11.86 16.99 13.37
N LEU A 184 11.82 16.69 12.08
CA LEU A 184 11.38 15.40 11.57
C LEU A 184 12.42 14.32 11.84
N LYS A 185 12.10 13.34 12.67
CA LYS A 185 13.02 12.28 13.10
C LYS A 185 12.85 11.04 12.20
N LEU A 186 13.97 10.53 11.69
CA LEU A 186 14.04 9.19 11.12
C LEU A 186 13.99 8.17 12.26
N ILE A 187 12.99 7.28 12.24
CA ILE A 187 12.80 6.22 13.24
C ILE A 187 13.49 4.94 12.79
N ASP A 188 13.35 4.61 11.49
CA ASP A 188 13.76 3.32 10.97
C ASP A 188 14.11 3.43 9.48
N THR A 189 15.00 2.55 9.01
CA THR A 189 15.32 2.38 7.59
C THR A 189 15.27 0.89 7.28
N VAL A 190 14.37 0.52 6.37
CA VAL A 190 14.10 -0.87 6.01
C VAL A 190 14.61 -1.15 4.61
N GLU A 191 15.60 -2.04 4.52
CA GLU A 191 16.16 -2.49 3.26
C GLU A 191 15.36 -3.67 2.67
N PRO A 192 15.33 -3.82 1.34
CA PRO A 192 14.78 -5.01 0.70
C PRO A 192 15.48 -6.30 1.14
N ASP A 193 14.72 -7.35 1.42
CA ASP A 193 15.27 -8.68 1.58
C ASP A 193 15.62 -9.27 0.20
N ARG A 194 16.89 -9.22 -0.14
CA ARG A 194 17.40 -9.67 -1.44
C ARG A 194 17.17 -11.15 -1.71
N ALA A 195 17.06 -11.97 -0.67
CA ALA A 195 16.79 -13.40 -0.82
C ALA A 195 15.35 -13.65 -1.28
N LEU A 196 14.41 -12.77 -0.94
CA LEU A 196 13.00 -12.89 -1.27
C LEU A 196 12.56 -12.04 -2.47
N THR A 197 13.42 -11.17 -3.01
CA THR A 197 13.05 -10.23 -4.08
C THR A 197 12.52 -10.96 -5.33
N ASN A 198 13.20 -12.01 -5.80
CA ASN A 198 12.74 -12.77 -6.97
C ASN A 198 11.42 -13.49 -6.69
N GLN A 199 11.27 -14.09 -5.51
CA GLN A 199 10.03 -14.74 -5.11
C GLN A 199 8.86 -13.75 -5.10
N TYR A 200 9.04 -12.55 -4.54
CA TYR A 200 8.00 -11.53 -4.54
C TYR A 200 7.72 -10.95 -5.93
N PHE A 201 8.71 -10.89 -6.79
CA PHE A 201 8.48 -10.52 -8.20
C PHE A 201 7.54 -11.51 -8.90
N ASP A 202 7.77 -12.83 -8.73
CA ASP A 202 6.92 -13.87 -9.31
C ASP A 202 5.51 -13.85 -8.71
N LEU A 203 5.40 -13.72 -7.37
CA LEU A 203 4.12 -13.62 -6.67
C LEU A 203 3.30 -12.40 -7.13
N TYR A 204 3.94 -11.26 -7.25
CA TYR A 204 3.31 -10.03 -7.74
C TYR A 204 2.87 -10.16 -9.21
N SER A 205 3.69 -10.77 -10.05
CA SER A 205 3.36 -11.00 -11.46
C SER A 205 2.13 -11.89 -11.61
N GLY A 206 2.06 -13.01 -10.89
CA GLY A 206 0.89 -13.88 -10.89
C GLY A 206 -0.37 -13.20 -10.31
N TRP A 207 -0.20 -12.38 -9.26
CA TRP A 207 -1.30 -11.58 -8.71
C TRP A 207 -1.85 -10.58 -9.75
N LYS A 208 -0.97 -9.92 -10.53
CA LYS A 208 -1.40 -9.02 -11.62
C LYS A 208 -2.18 -9.73 -12.72
N GLU A 209 -1.74 -10.91 -13.14
CA GLU A 209 -2.42 -11.69 -14.18
C GLU A 209 -3.87 -12.03 -13.81
N VAL A 210 -4.10 -12.40 -12.55
CA VAL A 210 -5.46 -12.67 -12.05
C VAL A 210 -6.28 -11.38 -12.00
N LEU A 211 -5.69 -10.27 -11.54
CA LEU A 211 -6.37 -8.96 -11.54
C LEU A 211 -6.75 -8.52 -12.96
N ASP A 212 -5.85 -8.64 -13.92
CA ASP A 212 -6.08 -8.26 -15.30
C ASP A 212 -7.20 -9.12 -15.92
N THR A 213 -7.25 -10.40 -15.59
CA THR A 213 -8.34 -11.31 -16.01
C THR A 213 -9.68 -10.84 -15.46
N ALA A 214 -9.76 -10.51 -14.17
CA ALA A 214 -10.97 -10.00 -13.53
C ALA A 214 -11.45 -8.66 -14.15
N ILE A 215 -10.51 -7.77 -14.48
CA ILE A 215 -10.81 -6.50 -15.16
C ILE A 215 -11.37 -6.77 -16.58
N HIS A 216 -10.76 -7.65 -17.34
CA HIS A 216 -11.23 -8.01 -18.69
C HIS A 216 -12.62 -8.66 -18.67
N GLU A 217 -12.94 -9.47 -17.68
CA GLU A 217 -14.26 -10.06 -17.50
C GLU A 217 -15.31 -8.99 -17.17
N LEU A 218 -14.97 -8.05 -16.30
CA LEU A 218 -15.83 -6.94 -15.95
C LEU A 218 -16.16 -6.08 -17.19
N ASP A 219 -15.15 -5.73 -18.00
CA ASP A 219 -15.30 -4.90 -19.19
C ASP A 219 -16.16 -5.63 -20.27
N ARG A 220 -15.99 -6.94 -20.48
CA ARG A 220 -16.82 -7.73 -21.37
C ARG A 220 -18.29 -7.76 -20.94
N ASN A 221 -18.56 -7.90 -19.65
CA ASN A 221 -19.92 -7.92 -19.12
C ASN A 221 -20.62 -6.57 -19.30
N HIS A 222 -19.90 -5.46 -19.19
CA HIS A 222 -20.46 -4.12 -19.45
C HIS A 222 -20.78 -3.90 -20.93
N THR A 223 -19.95 -4.43 -21.85
CA THR A 223 -20.17 -4.29 -23.30
C THR A 223 -21.38 -5.10 -23.78
N ASN A 224 -21.69 -6.23 -23.13
CA ASN A 224 -22.82 -7.08 -23.50
C ASN A 224 -24.19 -6.58 -22.94
N LEU A 225 -24.18 -5.54 -22.10
CA LEU A 225 -25.41 -4.94 -21.53
C LEU A 225 -25.84 -3.64 -22.24
N LEU A 226 -25.07 -3.17 -23.23
CA LEU A 226 -25.35 -2.03 -24.10
C LEU A 226 -25.76 -2.49 -25.49
#